data_3bbdef64607ecddacf29047203611c98
#
_entry.id   3bbdef64607ecddacf29047203611c98
#
_cell.length_a   1.000
_cell.length_b   1.000
_cell.length_c   1.000
_cell.angle_alpha   90.00
_cell.angle_beta   90.00
_cell.angle_gamma   90.00
#
_symmetry.space_group_name_H-M   'P 1'
#
loop_
_entity.id
_entity.type
_entity.pdbx_description
1 polymer ?
#
loop_
_entity_poly.entity_id
_entity_poly.type
_entity_poly.pdbx_seq_one_letter_code
_entity_poly.pdbx_strand_id
1 'polypeptide(L)'
;MEWERKPKTIDANLKDYDAAYKGFDWKSVEREFDWSKTGKVNVVHEAVDRHAASPRKDKLALAFTDFAGRDERCTFQDLKRLTSRFAHALRQLGVKKGDRVGTFLPRTPELYIAILSINRIGAIPVPLFEAFMEQAVEDRLGDSEAVACVTSPALKGRIPLKKLPKLKRLILVGASGALAPNEASYEQATANAPDWVEPEWLTVDDGLVIHYTSGSTGKSKGALHRQYAMVGHYQTSKWALDLRDDDVYWCTADPGWVTGTSYGIYGPWTLGISSVVIGGRFDPDRWYETIQRYKVTMWYSAPTAYRMLMSAGEAIPKKYDLKSLRHICSVGEPLNPEALKWVKKITGLAPHETWWMTETGMQLICNYRSKDFPIGCTGKPFPGTYATVVNDQGRELPPGELGHLVVKPGWPSMMKEIWRNPVKYQEYFRIPGWYVSGDSAYRDEQGYLWYQGRADDVIKTAGERVGPFEVESALVAHPAVAEAGVIGKPDPVRGHIIKAFVSLRKGHQPSEQLKQDIADFVKNNLAAHAAPREIAFVDKVPKTRSGKIMRRVLRAWDLGQPVGDISTMEE
;
A
#
# COMPACT_ATOMS: atom_id res chain seq x y z
N MET A 1 -7.58 27.44 -6.73
CA MET A 1 -7.32 25.98 -6.83
C MET A 1 -6.39 25.74 -7.99
N GLU A 2 -5.25 25.09 -7.74
CA GLU A 2 -4.22 24.78 -8.75
C GLU A 2 -4.54 23.43 -9.41
N TRP A 3 -4.33 23.33 -10.73
CA TRP A 3 -4.67 22.14 -11.52
C TRP A 3 -3.43 21.54 -12.16
N GLU A 4 -3.32 20.23 -12.09
CA GLU A 4 -2.43 19.49 -12.97
C GLU A 4 -3.15 19.22 -14.29
N ARG A 5 -2.50 19.61 -15.40
CA ARG A 5 -3.07 19.47 -16.73
C ARG A 5 -2.61 18.20 -17.39
N LYS A 6 -3.54 17.47 -18.00
CA LYS A 6 -3.22 16.30 -18.83
C LYS A 6 -2.32 16.72 -20.00
N PRO A 7 -1.48 15.81 -20.51
CA PRO A 7 -0.69 16.07 -21.71
C PRO A 7 -1.57 16.44 -22.90
N LYS A 8 -1.08 17.31 -23.80
CA LYS A 8 -1.80 17.68 -25.04
C LYS A 8 -2.12 16.48 -25.90
N THR A 9 -1.15 15.55 -26.02
CA THR A 9 -1.33 14.25 -26.65
C THR A 9 -1.45 13.20 -25.58
N ILE A 10 -2.60 12.51 -25.53
CA ILE A 10 -2.84 11.47 -24.53
C ILE A 10 -2.23 10.16 -25.03
N ASP A 11 -1.05 9.88 -24.51
CA ASP A 11 -0.39 8.61 -24.61
C ASP A 11 -0.55 7.87 -23.27
N ALA A 12 -1.70 7.21 -23.10
CA ALA A 12 -2.09 6.46 -21.91
C ALA A 12 -2.95 5.26 -22.30
N ASN A 13 -2.92 4.20 -21.47
CA ASN A 13 -3.80 3.03 -21.66
C ASN A 13 -5.28 3.42 -21.55
N LEU A 14 -5.61 4.28 -20.59
CA LEU A 14 -6.94 4.89 -20.47
C LEU A 14 -6.94 6.22 -21.22
N LYS A 15 -7.45 6.23 -22.46
CA LYS A 15 -7.44 7.43 -23.33
C LYS A 15 -8.52 8.44 -22.98
N ASP A 16 -9.70 7.96 -22.61
CA ASP A 16 -10.87 8.77 -22.25
C ASP A 16 -11.52 8.19 -20.99
N TYR A 17 -11.33 8.90 -19.88
CA TYR A 17 -11.89 8.49 -18.60
C TYR A 17 -13.43 8.51 -18.61
N ASP A 18 -14.03 9.57 -19.17
CA ASP A 18 -15.49 9.78 -19.08
C ASP A 18 -16.24 8.75 -19.93
N ALA A 19 -15.72 8.41 -21.09
CA ALA A 19 -16.25 7.32 -21.92
C ALA A 19 -16.09 5.96 -21.25
N ALA A 20 -14.89 5.68 -20.70
CA ALA A 20 -14.64 4.44 -20.00
C ALA A 20 -15.52 4.31 -18.74
N TYR A 21 -15.67 5.36 -17.95
CA TYR A 21 -16.48 5.32 -16.74
C TYR A 21 -17.94 4.96 -17.00
N LYS A 22 -18.49 5.41 -18.13
CA LYS A 22 -19.87 5.12 -18.54
C LYS A 22 -20.09 3.71 -19.10
N GLY A 23 -19.08 3.15 -19.78
CA GLY A 23 -19.24 1.93 -20.56
C GLY A 23 -18.45 0.72 -20.03
N PHE A 24 -17.80 0.81 -18.87
CA PHE A 24 -16.93 -0.24 -18.37
C PHE A 24 -17.70 -1.45 -17.82
N ASP A 25 -17.20 -2.64 -18.18
CA ASP A 25 -17.68 -3.92 -17.65
C ASP A 25 -16.49 -4.80 -17.25
N TRP A 26 -16.48 -5.27 -16.01
CA TRP A 26 -15.45 -6.18 -15.47
C TRP A 26 -15.35 -7.50 -16.26
N LYS A 27 -16.44 -7.98 -16.84
CA LYS A 27 -16.41 -9.17 -17.71
C LYS A 27 -15.53 -9.01 -18.94
N SER A 28 -15.37 -7.78 -19.43
CA SER A 28 -14.45 -7.52 -20.53
C SER A 28 -13.00 -7.75 -20.13
N VAL A 29 -12.64 -7.47 -18.88
CA VAL A 29 -11.31 -7.69 -18.32
C VAL A 29 -11.04 -9.18 -18.09
N GLU A 30 -12.04 -9.94 -17.66
CA GLU A 30 -11.93 -11.40 -17.48
C GLU A 30 -11.42 -12.10 -18.74
N ARG A 31 -11.80 -11.61 -19.93
CA ARG A 31 -11.39 -12.16 -21.23
C ARG A 31 -9.91 -12.03 -21.52
N GLU A 32 -9.20 -11.17 -20.81
CA GLU A 32 -7.75 -11.00 -20.89
C GLU A 32 -6.97 -12.15 -20.23
N PHE A 33 -7.66 -12.99 -19.45
CA PHE A 33 -7.07 -14.10 -18.70
C PHE A 33 -7.34 -15.45 -19.35
N ASP A 34 -6.38 -16.36 -19.26
CA ASP A 34 -6.53 -17.71 -19.81
C ASP A 34 -7.62 -18.51 -19.11
N TRP A 35 -7.83 -18.28 -17.82
CA TRP A 35 -8.87 -18.97 -17.06
C TRP A 35 -10.29 -18.71 -17.60
N SER A 36 -10.54 -17.58 -18.23
CA SER A 36 -11.84 -17.28 -18.84
C SER A 36 -12.19 -18.24 -19.98
N LYS A 37 -11.18 -18.84 -20.61
CA LYS A 37 -11.31 -19.81 -21.71
C LYS A 37 -11.19 -21.25 -21.22
N THR A 38 -10.36 -21.48 -20.20
CA THR A 38 -9.99 -22.83 -19.75
C THR A 38 -10.75 -23.29 -18.52
N GLY A 39 -11.35 -22.37 -17.75
CA GLY A 39 -11.92 -22.63 -16.43
C GLY A 39 -10.85 -22.91 -15.34
N LYS A 40 -9.57 -22.89 -15.68
CA LYS A 40 -8.45 -23.24 -14.81
C LYS A 40 -7.85 -21.99 -14.16
N VAL A 41 -8.16 -21.74 -12.90
CA VAL A 41 -7.77 -20.54 -12.17
C VAL A 41 -6.52 -20.80 -11.33
N ASN A 42 -5.47 -20.02 -11.53
CA ASN A 42 -4.36 -19.84 -10.59
C ASN A 42 -3.61 -18.56 -10.95
N VAL A 43 -3.44 -17.68 -9.97
CA VAL A 43 -2.76 -16.39 -10.19
C VAL A 43 -1.33 -16.55 -10.72
N VAL A 44 -0.63 -17.65 -10.36
CA VAL A 44 0.74 -17.89 -10.82
C VAL A 44 0.79 -18.27 -12.30
N HIS A 45 -0.23 -19.02 -12.78
CA HIS A 45 -0.38 -19.25 -14.21
C HIS A 45 -0.52 -17.92 -14.95
N GLU A 46 -1.41 -17.04 -14.46
CA GLU A 46 -1.70 -15.75 -15.12
C GLU A 46 -0.55 -14.73 -14.99
N ALA A 47 0.21 -14.77 -13.90
CA ALA A 47 1.29 -13.81 -13.64
C ALA A 47 2.67 -14.28 -14.15
N VAL A 48 2.87 -15.60 -14.31
CA VAL A 48 4.20 -16.15 -14.63
C VAL A 48 4.13 -17.13 -15.80
N ASP A 49 3.33 -18.20 -15.71
CA ASP A 49 3.46 -19.33 -16.62
C ASP A 49 3.06 -18.97 -18.06
N ARG A 50 1.98 -18.22 -18.27
CA ARG A 50 1.55 -17.78 -19.60
C ARG A 50 2.58 -16.86 -20.26
N HIS A 51 3.28 -16.02 -19.47
CA HIS A 51 4.36 -15.17 -20.01
C HIS A 51 5.60 -16.01 -20.36
N ALA A 52 5.98 -16.97 -19.50
CA ALA A 52 7.06 -17.91 -19.77
C ALA A 52 6.77 -18.83 -20.99
N ALA A 53 5.51 -19.03 -21.34
CA ALA A 53 5.07 -19.77 -22.52
C ALA A 53 4.88 -18.88 -23.78
N SER A 54 5.21 -17.61 -23.70
CA SER A 54 5.04 -16.60 -24.77
C SER A 54 6.37 -16.01 -25.22
N PRO A 55 6.41 -15.10 -26.21
CA PRO A 55 7.61 -14.34 -26.56
C PRO A 55 8.26 -13.57 -25.40
N ARG A 56 7.54 -13.38 -24.28
CA ARG A 56 8.06 -12.75 -23.06
C ARG A 56 8.90 -13.68 -22.18
N LYS A 57 9.13 -14.95 -22.56
CA LYS A 57 9.87 -15.91 -21.73
C LYS A 57 11.21 -15.39 -21.22
N ASP A 58 11.96 -14.70 -22.09
CA ASP A 58 13.28 -14.15 -21.81
C ASP A 58 13.23 -12.67 -21.35
N LYS A 59 12.03 -12.08 -21.26
CA LYS A 59 11.85 -10.73 -20.74
C LYS A 59 12.16 -10.71 -19.23
N LEU A 60 12.88 -9.66 -18.80
CA LEU A 60 13.13 -9.41 -17.38
C LEU A 60 11.80 -9.31 -16.64
N ALA A 61 11.59 -10.15 -15.64
CA ALA A 61 10.45 -10.08 -14.75
C ALA A 61 10.81 -9.37 -13.44
N LEU A 62 11.98 -9.67 -12.88
CA LEU A 62 12.48 -9.13 -11.62
C LEU A 62 13.95 -8.76 -11.72
N ALA A 63 14.28 -7.50 -11.43
CA ALA A 63 15.64 -7.06 -11.11
C ALA A 63 15.72 -6.74 -9.61
N PHE A 64 16.73 -7.26 -8.94
CA PHE A 64 16.98 -7.04 -7.52
C PHE A 64 18.36 -6.47 -7.29
N THR A 65 18.47 -5.53 -6.36
CA THR A 65 19.76 -5.06 -5.83
C THR A 65 19.66 -4.73 -4.34
N ASP A 66 20.77 -4.83 -3.61
CA ASP A 66 20.86 -4.46 -2.20
C ASP A 66 22.13 -3.66 -1.87
N PHE A 67 22.29 -3.27 -0.60
CA PHE A 67 23.47 -2.56 -0.12
C PHE A 67 24.70 -3.45 0.09
N ALA A 68 24.53 -4.78 0.10
CA ALA A 68 25.63 -5.75 0.19
C ALA A 68 26.27 -6.03 -1.18
N GLY A 69 25.73 -5.44 -2.26
CA GLY A 69 26.23 -5.62 -3.62
C GLY A 69 25.62 -6.81 -4.36
N ARG A 70 24.59 -7.47 -3.79
CA ARG A 70 23.83 -8.48 -4.51
C ARG A 70 23.05 -7.80 -5.65
N ASP A 71 23.17 -8.35 -6.85
CA ASP A 71 22.48 -7.88 -8.06
C ASP A 71 22.00 -9.10 -8.84
N GLU A 72 20.69 -9.29 -8.92
CA GLU A 72 20.10 -10.47 -9.53
C GLU A 72 19.03 -10.07 -10.55
N ARG A 73 18.92 -10.89 -11.61
CA ARG A 73 17.94 -10.71 -12.65
C ARG A 73 17.25 -12.03 -12.93
N CYS A 74 15.93 -12.03 -12.89
CA CYS A 74 15.11 -13.18 -13.21
C CYS A 74 14.20 -12.85 -14.39
N THR A 75 14.23 -13.68 -15.42
CA THR A 75 13.26 -13.65 -16.52
C THR A 75 11.94 -14.29 -16.09
N PHE A 76 10.89 -14.20 -16.91
CA PHE A 76 9.66 -14.95 -16.66
C PHE A 76 9.90 -16.46 -16.65
N GLN A 77 10.82 -16.95 -17.50
CA GLN A 77 11.22 -18.36 -17.50
C GLN A 77 11.91 -18.76 -16.18
N ASP A 78 12.77 -17.89 -15.64
CA ASP A 78 13.40 -18.11 -14.33
C ASP A 78 12.38 -18.12 -13.21
N LEU A 79 11.44 -17.16 -13.17
CA LEU A 79 10.37 -17.14 -12.18
C LEU A 79 9.53 -18.42 -12.24
N LYS A 80 9.20 -18.91 -13.44
CA LYS A 80 8.48 -20.18 -13.60
C LYS A 80 9.25 -21.33 -12.97
N ARG A 81 10.54 -21.44 -13.26
CA ARG A 81 11.43 -22.47 -12.73
C ARG A 81 11.56 -22.37 -11.21
N LEU A 82 11.89 -21.19 -10.69
CA LEU A 82 12.13 -20.97 -9.27
C LEU A 82 10.86 -21.20 -8.44
N THR A 83 9.71 -20.68 -8.92
CA THR A 83 8.42 -20.91 -8.23
C THR A 83 7.97 -22.36 -8.29
N SER A 84 8.29 -23.11 -9.36
CA SER A 84 8.03 -24.55 -9.44
C SER A 84 8.87 -25.33 -8.45
N ARG A 85 10.17 -25.07 -8.40
CA ARG A 85 11.08 -25.74 -7.46
C ARG A 85 10.65 -25.56 -6.00
N PHE A 86 10.33 -24.33 -5.62
CA PHE A 86 9.91 -24.09 -4.24
C PHE A 86 8.49 -24.61 -3.95
N ALA A 87 7.59 -24.59 -4.91
CA ALA A 87 6.26 -25.22 -4.81
C ALA A 87 6.39 -26.74 -4.55
N HIS A 88 7.32 -27.42 -5.25
CA HIS A 88 7.63 -28.82 -4.97
C HIS A 88 8.11 -29.02 -3.52
N ALA A 89 9.06 -28.22 -3.08
CA ALA A 89 9.59 -28.27 -1.72
C ALA A 89 8.49 -28.09 -0.67
N LEU A 90 7.58 -27.13 -0.87
CA LEU A 90 6.46 -26.90 0.04
C LEU A 90 5.54 -28.12 0.13
N ARG A 91 5.22 -28.79 -0.99
CA ARG A 91 4.44 -30.05 -1.00
C ARG A 91 5.17 -31.17 -0.26
N GLN A 92 6.48 -31.32 -0.45
CA GLN A 92 7.31 -32.31 0.27
C GLN A 92 7.35 -32.03 1.78
N LEU A 93 7.29 -30.77 2.18
CA LEU A 93 7.24 -30.37 3.59
C LEU A 93 5.82 -30.46 4.19
N GLY A 94 4.85 -30.95 3.42
CA GLY A 94 3.49 -31.25 3.88
C GLY A 94 2.50 -30.12 3.76
N VAL A 95 2.84 -29.01 3.08
CA VAL A 95 1.91 -27.89 2.81
C VAL A 95 0.90 -28.32 1.74
N LYS A 96 -0.38 -28.04 1.98
CA LYS A 96 -1.52 -28.44 1.14
C LYS A 96 -2.31 -27.20 0.68
N LYS A 97 -3.18 -27.42 -0.34
CA LYS A 97 -4.19 -26.44 -0.75
C LYS A 97 -4.98 -25.93 0.46
N GLY A 98 -5.17 -24.62 0.53
CA GLY A 98 -5.90 -23.96 1.60
C GLY A 98 -5.12 -23.75 2.90
N ASP A 99 -3.92 -24.29 3.06
CA ASP A 99 -3.05 -23.99 4.19
C ASP A 99 -2.54 -22.55 4.13
N ARG A 100 -2.34 -21.96 5.31
CA ARG A 100 -1.73 -20.61 5.42
C ARG A 100 -0.25 -20.78 5.67
N VAL A 101 0.55 -20.04 4.93
CA VAL A 101 2.01 -20.06 5.04
C VAL A 101 2.51 -18.62 5.25
N GLY A 102 3.16 -18.39 6.38
CA GLY A 102 3.80 -17.10 6.68
C GLY A 102 4.97 -16.85 5.73
N THR A 103 5.16 -15.60 5.29
CA THR A 103 6.39 -15.16 4.64
C THR A 103 6.96 -13.99 5.45
N PHE A 104 8.01 -14.26 6.20
CA PHE A 104 8.66 -13.31 7.11
C PHE A 104 10.14 -13.18 6.72
N LEU A 105 10.36 -12.43 5.64
CA LEU A 105 11.66 -12.23 4.99
C LEU A 105 11.89 -10.74 4.71
N PRO A 106 13.15 -10.30 4.63
CA PRO A 106 13.47 -9.02 4.01
C PRO A 106 13.09 -9.04 2.51
N ARG A 107 13.03 -7.86 1.90
CA ARG A 107 12.77 -7.73 0.46
C ARG A 107 13.94 -8.30 -0.35
N THR A 108 13.85 -9.58 -0.64
CA THR A 108 14.79 -10.33 -1.47
C THR A 108 14.02 -11.13 -2.51
N PRO A 109 14.62 -11.61 -3.60
CA PRO A 109 13.94 -12.42 -4.62
C PRO A 109 13.18 -13.60 -4.04
N GLU A 110 13.73 -14.24 -2.99
CA GLU A 110 13.12 -15.39 -2.33
C GLU A 110 11.75 -15.08 -1.70
N LEU A 111 11.53 -13.84 -1.22
CA LEU A 111 10.23 -13.43 -0.69
C LEU A 111 9.15 -13.47 -1.79
N TYR A 112 9.45 -12.93 -2.95
CA TYR A 112 8.55 -12.89 -4.12
C TYR A 112 8.29 -14.29 -4.68
N ILE A 113 9.36 -15.10 -4.79
CA ILE A 113 9.29 -16.49 -5.21
C ILE A 113 8.45 -17.31 -4.20
N ALA A 114 8.64 -17.11 -2.90
CA ALA A 114 7.89 -17.82 -1.87
C ALA A 114 6.38 -17.53 -1.95
N ILE A 115 5.98 -16.26 -2.07
CA ILE A 115 4.57 -15.86 -2.20
C ILE A 115 3.93 -16.57 -3.41
N LEU A 116 4.57 -16.50 -4.58
CA LEU A 116 4.07 -17.16 -5.79
C LEU A 116 4.06 -18.70 -5.65
N SER A 117 5.09 -19.29 -5.04
CA SER A 117 5.15 -20.75 -4.87
C SER A 117 4.06 -21.28 -3.94
N ILE A 118 3.73 -20.52 -2.91
CA ILE A 118 2.59 -20.80 -2.01
C ILE A 118 1.29 -20.76 -2.81
N ASN A 119 1.09 -19.71 -3.63
CA ASN A 119 -0.08 -19.61 -4.50
C ASN A 119 -0.12 -20.73 -5.56
N ARG A 120 1.03 -21.16 -6.11
CA ARG A 120 1.11 -22.24 -7.11
C ARG A 120 0.47 -23.54 -6.61
N ILE A 121 0.65 -23.88 -5.35
CA ILE A 121 0.07 -25.08 -4.74
C ILE A 121 -1.32 -24.86 -4.12
N GLY A 122 -1.93 -23.70 -4.36
CA GLY A 122 -3.25 -23.36 -3.80
C GLY A 122 -3.25 -23.09 -2.31
N ALA A 123 -2.09 -22.92 -1.68
CA ALA A 123 -1.97 -22.43 -0.31
C ALA A 123 -2.07 -20.89 -0.28
N ILE A 124 -2.28 -20.33 0.89
CA ILE A 124 -2.56 -18.91 1.09
C ILE A 124 -1.38 -18.25 1.79
N PRO A 125 -0.61 -17.37 1.14
CA PRO A 125 0.45 -16.62 1.80
C PRO A 125 -0.12 -15.64 2.83
N VAL A 126 0.63 -15.53 3.94
CA VAL A 126 0.41 -14.56 5.01
C VAL A 126 1.68 -13.71 5.10
N PRO A 127 1.79 -12.63 4.31
CA PRO A 127 2.98 -11.81 4.30
C PRO A 127 3.12 -11.00 5.59
N LEU A 128 4.34 -11.00 6.14
CA LEU A 128 4.71 -10.24 7.33
C LEU A 128 5.84 -9.26 6.97
N PHE A 129 5.72 -8.04 7.46
CA PHE A 129 6.76 -7.03 7.29
C PHE A 129 7.99 -7.39 8.13
N GLU A 130 9.19 -7.36 7.52
CA GLU A 130 10.45 -7.80 8.15
C GLU A 130 10.76 -7.13 9.50
N ALA A 131 10.25 -5.94 9.73
CA ALA A 131 10.50 -5.19 10.95
C ALA A 131 9.51 -5.52 12.10
N PHE A 132 8.56 -6.44 11.91
CA PHE A 132 7.69 -6.86 13.03
C PHE A 132 8.49 -7.56 14.13
N MET A 133 8.13 -7.26 15.38
CA MET A 133 8.64 -7.92 16.56
C MET A 133 7.74 -9.09 16.97
N GLU A 134 8.18 -9.87 17.96
CA GLU A 134 7.58 -11.14 18.39
C GLU A 134 6.05 -11.08 18.50
N GLN A 135 5.48 -10.11 19.21
CA GLN A 135 4.04 -10.01 19.43
C GLN A 135 3.27 -9.83 18.11
N ALA A 136 3.77 -8.99 17.21
CA ALA A 136 3.14 -8.75 15.92
C ALA A 136 3.21 -9.98 15.00
N VAL A 137 4.28 -10.76 15.09
CA VAL A 137 4.43 -12.04 14.38
C VAL A 137 3.51 -13.10 14.96
N GLU A 138 3.46 -13.22 16.31
CA GLU A 138 2.57 -14.13 17.03
C GLU A 138 1.11 -13.91 16.65
N ASP A 139 0.63 -12.66 16.72
CA ASP A 139 -0.75 -12.31 16.43
C ASP A 139 -1.17 -12.75 15.02
N ARG A 140 -0.32 -12.55 14.02
CA ARG A 140 -0.64 -12.84 12.61
C ARG A 140 -0.55 -14.32 12.27
N LEU A 141 0.54 -14.98 12.67
CA LEU A 141 0.72 -16.42 12.43
C LEU A 141 -0.24 -17.25 13.26
N GLY A 142 -0.57 -16.80 14.49
CA GLY A 142 -1.53 -17.46 15.36
C GLY A 142 -2.97 -17.33 14.85
N ASP A 143 -3.41 -16.12 14.54
CA ASP A 143 -4.77 -15.87 14.02
C ASP A 143 -5.00 -16.58 12.67
N SER A 144 -4.02 -16.53 11.75
CA SER A 144 -4.10 -17.23 10.48
C SER A 144 -4.00 -18.76 10.62
N GLU A 145 -3.59 -19.28 11.78
CA GLU A 145 -3.25 -20.69 11.98
C GLU A 145 -2.25 -21.19 10.91
N ALA A 146 -1.20 -20.40 10.67
CA ALA A 146 -0.18 -20.76 9.68
C ALA A 146 0.49 -22.11 10.03
N VAL A 147 0.62 -22.99 9.03
CA VAL A 147 1.22 -24.31 9.21
C VAL A 147 2.71 -24.32 8.97
N ALA A 148 3.22 -23.38 8.18
CA ALA A 148 4.63 -23.17 7.89
C ALA A 148 4.93 -21.67 7.82
N CYS A 149 6.22 -21.31 7.96
CA CYS A 149 6.69 -19.95 7.75
C CYS A 149 8.02 -19.97 7.02
N VAL A 150 8.11 -19.23 5.91
CA VAL A 150 9.36 -18.97 5.20
C VAL A 150 10.01 -17.75 5.85
N THR A 151 11.23 -17.91 6.35
CA THR A 151 11.93 -16.85 7.10
C THR A 151 13.45 -16.96 6.89
N SER A 152 14.22 -16.17 7.62
CA SER A 152 15.68 -16.21 7.60
C SER A 152 16.25 -16.50 8.99
N PRO A 153 17.52 -16.94 9.11
CA PRO A 153 18.17 -17.10 10.41
C PRO A 153 18.14 -15.83 11.28
N ALA A 154 18.21 -14.66 10.66
CA ALA A 154 18.16 -13.36 11.34
C ALA A 154 16.78 -13.03 11.96
N LEU A 155 15.71 -13.51 11.36
CA LEU A 155 14.33 -13.20 11.76
C LEU A 155 13.66 -14.31 12.57
N LYS A 156 14.13 -15.56 12.46
CA LYS A 156 13.48 -16.71 13.12
C LYS A 156 13.33 -16.56 14.63
N GLY A 157 14.25 -15.86 15.29
CA GLY A 157 14.20 -15.60 16.73
C GLY A 157 12.99 -14.76 17.18
N ARG A 158 12.30 -14.10 16.26
CA ARG A 158 11.06 -13.34 16.52
C ARG A 158 9.79 -14.18 16.33
N ILE A 159 9.90 -15.48 16.03
CA ILE A 159 8.76 -16.39 15.85
C ILE A 159 8.61 -17.21 17.12
N PRO A 160 7.60 -16.96 17.98
CA PRO A 160 7.43 -17.64 19.25
C PRO A 160 6.77 -19.02 19.05
N LEU A 161 7.52 -20.00 18.58
CA LEU A 161 7.03 -21.34 18.21
C LEU A 161 6.18 -22.01 19.32
N LYS A 162 6.55 -21.81 20.60
CA LYS A 162 5.81 -22.37 21.74
C LYS A 162 4.37 -21.86 21.83
N LYS A 163 4.09 -20.67 21.30
CA LYS A 163 2.78 -20.05 21.29
C LYS A 163 1.99 -20.31 19.99
N LEU A 164 2.63 -20.97 19.00
CA LEU A 164 2.07 -21.19 17.66
C LEU A 164 1.90 -22.70 17.39
N PRO A 165 0.92 -23.38 18.01
CA PRO A 165 0.82 -24.86 17.98
C PRO A 165 0.52 -25.42 16.57
N LYS A 166 -0.01 -24.61 15.66
CA LYS A 166 -0.27 -24.99 14.27
C LYS A 166 0.96 -24.87 13.38
N LEU A 167 1.95 -24.06 13.76
CA LEU A 167 3.17 -23.83 12.99
C LEU A 167 4.13 -25.02 13.14
N LYS A 168 4.20 -25.84 12.12
CA LYS A 168 4.97 -27.12 12.13
C LYS A 168 6.34 -26.98 11.51
N ARG A 169 6.55 -26.04 10.59
CA ARG A 169 7.77 -25.92 9.80
C ARG A 169 8.24 -24.48 9.69
N LEU A 170 9.53 -24.26 9.88
CA LEU A 170 10.25 -23.08 9.45
C LEU A 170 11.10 -23.43 8.24
N ILE A 171 11.00 -22.64 7.17
CA ILE A 171 11.80 -22.80 5.97
C ILE A 171 12.75 -21.62 5.93
N LEU A 172 14.03 -21.89 6.09
CA LEU A 172 15.06 -20.88 6.29
C LEU A 172 15.78 -20.57 4.98
N VAL A 173 15.70 -19.33 4.53
CA VAL A 173 16.48 -18.79 3.41
C VAL A 173 17.84 -18.34 3.93
N GLY A 174 18.93 -18.78 3.29
CA GLY A 174 20.29 -18.45 3.69
C GLY A 174 20.76 -19.19 4.96
N ALA A 175 20.18 -20.34 5.26
CA ALA A 175 20.59 -21.14 6.41
C ALA A 175 21.94 -21.82 6.16
N SER A 176 22.83 -21.74 7.15
CA SER A 176 24.09 -22.45 7.20
C SER A 176 24.19 -23.28 8.49
N GLY A 177 24.80 -24.48 8.40
CA GLY A 177 25.00 -25.37 9.57
C GLY A 177 23.82 -26.30 9.86
N ALA A 178 23.77 -26.81 11.08
CA ALA A 178 22.77 -27.79 11.52
C ALA A 178 21.39 -27.10 11.72
N LEU A 179 20.35 -27.79 11.25
CA LEU A 179 18.95 -27.33 11.37
C LEU A 179 18.26 -28.09 12.51
N ALA A 180 17.31 -27.40 13.17
CA ALA A 180 16.44 -28.07 14.14
C ALA A 180 15.44 -29.00 13.43
N PRO A 181 14.83 -29.97 14.13
CA PRO A 181 13.93 -30.97 13.52
C PRO A 181 12.70 -30.36 12.80
N ASN A 182 12.31 -29.18 13.19
CA ASN A 182 11.20 -28.43 12.57
C ASN A 182 11.67 -27.38 11.54
N GLU A 183 12.95 -27.32 11.23
CA GLU A 183 13.56 -26.41 10.27
C GLU A 183 13.91 -27.13 8.96
N ALA A 184 13.86 -26.45 7.84
CA ALA A 184 14.31 -26.90 6.54
C ALA A 184 15.09 -25.76 5.85
N SER A 185 16.16 -26.08 5.12
CA SER A 185 16.85 -25.09 4.27
C SER A 185 16.09 -24.93 2.96
N TYR A 186 15.83 -23.68 2.60
CA TYR A 186 15.25 -23.31 1.31
C TYR A 186 16.12 -23.83 0.15
N GLU A 187 17.43 -23.62 0.24
CA GLU A 187 18.40 -23.98 -0.79
C GLU A 187 18.47 -25.50 -0.99
N GLN A 188 18.56 -26.25 0.11
CA GLN A 188 18.59 -27.72 0.04
C GLN A 188 17.26 -28.29 -0.49
N ALA A 189 16.14 -27.76 -0.05
CA ALA A 189 14.81 -28.22 -0.47
C ALA A 189 14.53 -27.94 -1.96
N THR A 190 15.15 -26.91 -2.53
CA THR A 190 14.98 -26.53 -3.94
C THR A 190 16.06 -27.06 -4.87
N ALA A 191 17.22 -27.51 -4.35
CA ALA A 191 18.40 -27.88 -5.16
C ALA A 191 18.10 -28.91 -6.25
N ASN A 192 17.40 -29.99 -5.89
CA ASN A 192 17.07 -31.11 -6.79
C ASN A 192 15.56 -31.17 -7.14
N ALA A 193 14.82 -30.08 -6.89
CA ALA A 193 13.41 -30.01 -7.22
C ALA A 193 13.21 -29.84 -8.74
N PRO A 194 12.11 -30.37 -9.31
CA PRO A 194 11.83 -30.26 -10.73
C PRO A 194 11.59 -28.80 -11.14
N ASP A 195 12.04 -28.45 -12.36
CA ASP A 195 11.90 -27.11 -12.93
C ASP A 195 10.45 -26.75 -13.32
N TRP A 196 9.58 -27.76 -13.33
CA TRP A 196 8.15 -27.57 -13.59
C TRP A 196 7.29 -28.35 -12.60
N VAL A 197 6.33 -27.66 -12.03
CA VAL A 197 5.26 -28.20 -11.19
C VAL A 197 3.94 -27.59 -11.66
N GLU A 198 2.99 -28.44 -12.04
CA GLU A 198 1.65 -28.02 -12.42
C GLU A 198 1.02 -27.21 -11.29
N PRO A 199 0.47 -26.01 -11.60
CA PRO A 199 -0.29 -25.24 -10.61
C PRO A 199 -1.49 -26.03 -10.10
N GLU A 200 -1.81 -25.87 -8.83
CA GLU A 200 -3.10 -26.34 -8.30
C GLU A 200 -4.22 -25.52 -8.93
N TRP A 201 -5.10 -26.18 -9.69
CA TRP A 201 -6.20 -25.49 -10.31
C TRP A 201 -7.31 -25.21 -9.30
N LEU A 202 -7.69 -23.95 -9.22
CA LEU A 202 -8.55 -23.35 -8.23
C LEU A 202 -9.84 -22.83 -8.88
N THR A 203 -10.71 -22.28 -8.05
CA THR A 203 -11.84 -21.44 -8.45
C THR A 203 -11.51 -19.97 -8.22
N VAL A 204 -12.28 -19.07 -8.80
CA VAL A 204 -12.16 -17.61 -8.56
C VAL A 204 -12.37 -17.23 -7.09
N ASP A 205 -13.07 -18.07 -6.32
CA ASP A 205 -13.39 -17.84 -4.91
C ASP A 205 -12.41 -18.46 -3.93
N ASP A 206 -11.44 -19.27 -4.40
CA ASP A 206 -10.35 -19.77 -3.55
C ASP A 206 -9.45 -18.63 -3.06
N GLY A 207 -8.84 -18.82 -1.87
CA GLY A 207 -8.00 -17.80 -1.25
C GLY A 207 -6.76 -17.46 -2.06
N LEU A 208 -6.44 -16.17 -2.12
CA LEU A 208 -5.24 -15.63 -2.76
C LEU A 208 -4.18 -15.26 -1.73
N VAL A 209 -4.55 -14.44 -0.74
CA VAL A 209 -3.64 -13.88 0.26
C VAL A 209 -4.44 -13.39 1.47
N ILE A 210 -3.84 -13.46 2.67
CA ILE A 210 -4.36 -12.79 3.87
C ILE A 210 -3.41 -11.67 4.26
N HIS A 211 -3.91 -10.42 4.22
CA HIS A 211 -3.19 -9.26 4.72
C HIS A 211 -3.74 -8.78 6.05
N TYR A 212 -2.85 -8.57 7.01
CA TYR A 212 -3.20 -8.06 8.33
C TYR A 212 -3.08 -6.54 8.38
N THR A 213 -4.14 -5.90 8.87
CA THR A 213 -4.16 -4.44 9.13
C THR A 213 -4.21 -4.15 10.62
N SER A 214 -3.58 -3.05 11.05
CA SER A 214 -3.76 -2.53 12.39
C SER A 214 -5.18 -1.98 12.53
N GLY A 215 -6.02 -2.65 13.31
CA GLY A 215 -7.34 -2.13 13.65
C GLY A 215 -7.24 -0.87 14.53
N SER A 216 -8.22 0.04 14.45
CA SER A 216 -8.38 1.16 15.39
C SER A 216 -8.55 0.71 16.85
N THR A 217 -8.88 -0.55 17.07
CA THR A 217 -9.21 -1.16 18.37
C THR A 217 -8.12 -2.08 18.94
N GLY A 218 -6.89 -2.07 18.40
CA GLY A 218 -5.73 -2.73 18.99
C GLY A 218 -5.28 -4.02 18.29
N LYS A 219 -6.11 -5.07 18.18
CA LYS A 219 -5.69 -6.32 17.50
C LYS A 219 -5.72 -6.19 16.00
N SER A 220 -4.68 -6.73 15.33
CA SER A 220 -4.64 -6.80 13.87
C SER A 220 -5.73 -7.75 13.34
N LYS A 221 -6.28 -7.45 12.17
CA LYS A 221 -7.33 -8.24 11.50
C LYS A 221 -6.86 -8.64 10.11
N GLY A 222 -7.07 -9.89 9.73
CA GLY A 222 -6.69 -10.43 8.44
C GLY A 222 -7.79 -10.22 7.40
N ALA A 223 -7.50 -9.50 6.33
CA ALA A 223 -8.38 -9.43 5.16
C ALA A 223 -8.01 -10.54 4.19
N LEU A 224 -8.92 -11.50 3.97
CA LEU A 224 -8.75 -12.56 2.98
C LEU A 224 -9.20 -12.07 1.61
N HIS A 225 -8.30 -12.13 0.65
CA HIS A 225 -8.60 -11.93 -0.77
C HIS A 225 -8.70 -13.27 -1.50
N ARG A 226 -9.51 -13.29 -2.56
CA ARG A 226 -9.74 -14.46 -3.41
C ARG A 226 -8.99 -14.35 -4.74
N GLN A 227 -8.86 -15.44 -5.48
CA GLN A 227 -8.19 -15.46 -6.79
C GLN A 227 -8.77 -14.40 -7.75
N TYR A 228 -10.06 -14.13 -7.70
CA TYR A 228 -10.72 -13.12 -8.54
C TYR A 228 -10.13 -11.70 -8.37
N ALA A 229 -9.44 -11.41 -7.27
CA ALA A 229 -8.79 -10.13 -7.05
C ALA A 229 -7.77 -9.78 -8.15
N MET A 230 -7.17 -10.78 -8.83
CA MET A 230 -6.24 -10.54 -9.93
C MET A 230 -6.84 -9.72 -11.08
N VAL A 231 -8.15 -9.83 -11.32
CA VAL A 231 -8.87 -9.04 -12.35
C VAL A 231 -8.81 -7.54 -12.02
N GLY A 232 -9.04 -7.21 -10.75
CA GLY A 232 -8.92 -5.83 -10.27
C GLY A 232 -7.48 -5.34 -10.31
N HIS A 233 -6.52 -6.14 -9.83
CA HIS A 233 -5.09 -5.78 -9.85
C HIS A 233 -4.58 -5.53 -11.27
N TYR A 234 -4.94 -6.39 -12.22
CA TYR A 234 -4.61 -6.24 -13.64
C TYR A 234 -5.10 -4.92 -14.20
N GLN A 235 -6.41 -4.67 -14.09
CA GLN A 235 -7.04 -3.54 -14.75
C GLN A 235 -6.64 -2.20 -14.12
N THR A 236 -6.48 -2.14 -12.80
CA THR A 236 -6.02 -0.93 -12.13
C THR A 236 -4.53 -0.67 -12.39
N SER A 237 -3.69 -1.70 -12.48
CA SER A 237 -2.31 -1.56 -12.94
C SER A 237 -2.23 -1.03 -14.37
N LYS A 238 -3.12 -1.49 -15.26
CA LYS A 238 -3.18 -1.04 -16.65
C LYS A 238 -3.67 0.41 -16.79
N TRP A 239 -4.63 0.86 -15.99
CA TRP A 239 -5.27 2.15 -16.17
C TRP A 239 -4.89 3.23 -15.16
N ALA A 240 -4.78 2.90 -13.87
CA ALA A 240 -4.41 3.87 -12.83
C ALA A 240 -2.89 4.05 -12.75
N LEU A 241 -2.12 2.95 -12.77
CA LEU A 241 -0.66 3.01 -12.87
C LEU A 241 -0.16 3.18 -14.30
N ASP A 242 -1.04 3.06 -15.29
CA ASP A 242 -0.72 3.17 -16.72
C ASP A 242 0.46 2.30 -17.16
N LEU A 243 0.56 1.07 -16.61
CA LEU A 243 1.65 0.15 -16.92
C LEU A 243 1.57 -0.35 -18.37
N ARG A 244 2.70 -0.31 -19.07
CA ARG A 244 2.88 -0.70 -20.48
C ARG A 244 3.91 -1.79 -20.60
N ASP A 245 3.87 -2.52 -21.70
CA ASP A 245 4.75 -3.68 -21.92
C ASP A 245 6.25 -3.34 -21.86
N ASP A 246 6.62 -2.15 -22.25
CA ASP A 246 8.02 -1.66 -22.26
C ASP A 246 8.45 -1.00 -20.93
N ASP A 247 7.57 -0.93 -19.94
CA ASP A 247 7.91 -0.33 -18.66
C ASP A 247 8.91 -1.14 -17.84
N VAL A 248 9.77 -0.41 -17.16
CA VAL A 248 10.51 -0.85 -15.99
C VAL A 248 9.85 -0.21 -14.76
N TYR A 249 9.15 -1.02 -14.02
CA TYR A 249 8.30 -0.60 -12.92
C TYR A 249 8.98 -0.77 -11.57
N TRP A 250 8.84 0.22 -10.71
CA TRP A 250 9.34 0.16 -9.36
C TRP A 250 8.24 0.49 -8.35
N CYS A 251 7.75 -0.55 -7.65
CA CYS A 251 6.93 -0.42 -6.46
C CYS A 251 7.84 -0.47 -5.23
N THR A 252 7.86 0.59 -4.44
CA THR A 252 8.73 0.66 -3.26
C THR A 252 8.13 0.02 -2.01
N ALA A 253 6.85 -0.38 -2.07
CA ALA A 253 6.17 -1.01 -0.95
C ALA A 253 6.68 -2.43 -0.70
N ASP A 254 6.84 -2.77 0.59
CA ASP A 254 7.19 -4.11 1.03
C ASP A 254 5.98 -5.06 0.86
N PRO A 255 6.18 -6.32 0.38
CA PRO A 255 5.11 -7.32 0.30
C PRO A 255 4.42 -7.68 1.62
N GLY A 256 5.01 -7.37 2.76
CA GLY A 256 4.33 -7.44 4.07
C GLY A 256 3.13 -6.49 4.18
N TRP A 257 3.00 -5.54 3.25
CA TRP A 257 1.85 -4.66 3.07
C TRP A 257 1.11 -5.00 1.78
N VAL A 258 -0.20 -4.76 1.77
CA VAL A 258 -1.05 -5.11 0.62
C VAL A 258 -0.58 -4.47 -0.70
N THR A 259 -0.03 -3.26 -0.66
CA THR A 259 0.51 -2.59 -1.87
C THR A 259 1.66 -3.39 -2.48
N GLY A 260 2.55 -3.95 -1.65
CA GLY A 260 3.70 -4.73 -2.12
C GLY A 260 3.31 -6.06 -2.76
N THR A 261 2.17 -6.67 -2.40
CA THR A 261 1.66 -7.85 -3.10
C THR A 261 0.78 -7.50 -4.29
N SER A 262 -0.25 -6.65 -4.09
CA SER A 262 -1.20 -6.32 -5.14
C SER A 262 -0.54 -5.62 -6.33
N TYR A 263 0.37 -4.68 -6.06
CA TYR A 263 1.04 -3.87 -7.09
C TYR A 263 2.55 -4.06 -7.15
N GLY A 264 3.16 -4.83 -6.25
CA GLY A 264 4.54 -5.27 -6.37
C GLY A 264 4.67 -6.65 -7.00
N ILE A 265 3.59 -7.46 -7.00
CA ILE A 265 3.59 -8.84 -7.49
C ILE A 265 2.45 -9.07 -8.51
N TYR A 266 1.20 -9.12 -8.02
CA TYR A 266 0.08 -9.64 -8.83
C TYR A 266 -0.25 -8.75 -10.03
N GLY A 267 -0.48 -7.45 -9.83
CA GLY A 267 -0.84 -6.52 -10.89
C GLY A 267 0.19 -6.44 -12.02
N PRO A 268 1.44 -6.03 -11.74
CA PRO A 268 2.46 -5.88 -12.77
C PRO A 268 2.78 -7.19 -13.49
N TRP A 269 2.87 -8.32 -12.76
CA TRP A 269 3.23 -9.57 -13.43
C TRP A 269 2.08 -10.22 -14.19
N THR A 270 0.82 -10.01 -13.82
CA THR A 270 -0.31 -10.41 -14.68
C THR A 270 -0.32 -9.63 -16.01
N LEU A 271 0.24 -8.41 -16.04
CA LEU A 271 0.49 -7.64 -17.27
C LEU A 271 1.78 -8.04 -18.01
N GLY A 272 2.68 -8.80 -17.39
CA GLY A 272 3.97 -9.16 -17.93
C GLY A 272 5.01 -8.03 -17.88
N ILE A 273 4.97 -7.19 -16.85
CA ILE A 273 5.82 -6.01 -16.68
C ILE A 273 7.11 -6.37 -15.94
N SER A 274 8.22 -5.73 -16.33
CA SER A 274 9.49 -5.81 -15.63
C SER A 274 9.45 -5.00 -14.33
N SER A 275 9.80 -5.62 -13.20
CA SER A 275 9.79 -4.98 -11.88
C SER A 275 11.19 -4.86 -11.30
N VAL A 276 11.44 -3.75 -10.58
CA VAL A 276 12.68 -3.53 -9.82
C VAL A 276 12.37 -3.62 -8.32
N VAL A 277 13.25 -4.26 -7.57
CA VAL A 277 13.19 -4.38 -6.12
C VAL A 277 14.54 -3.99 -5.51
N ILE A 278 14.49 -3.18 -4.45
CA ILE A 278 15.68 -2.84 -3.67
C ILE A 278 15.55 -3.45 -2.28
N GLY A 279 16.57 -4.20 -1.88
CA GLY A 279 16.74 -4.66 -0.51
C GLY A 279 17.34 -3.56 0.39
N GLY A 280 17.09 -3.68 1.69
CA GLY A 280 17.65 -2.79 2.70
C GLY A 280 16.79 -1.57 3.02
N ARG A 281 17.36 -0.64 3.79
CA ARG A 281 16.69 0.55 4.32
C ARG A 281 16.57 1.66 3.26
N PHE A 282 15.73 2.65 3.54
CA PHE A 282 15.64 3.86 2.72
C PHE A 282 16.97 4.63 2.73
N ASP A 283 17.42 4.99 1.53
CA ASP A 283 18.58 5.87 1.30
C ASP A 283 18.32 6.71 0.05
N PRO A 284 18.36 8.05 0.13
CA PRO A 284 18.03 8.93 -0.99
C PRO A 284 18.96 8.77 -2.20
N ASP A 285 20.28 8.66 -2.00
CA ASP A 285 21.23 8.48 -3.10
C ASP A 285 20.95 7.15 -3.83
N ARG A 286 20.77 6.06 -3.08
CA ARG A 286 20.48 4.73 -3.64
C ARG A 286 19.16 4.70 -4.40
N TRP A 287 18.15 5.43 -3.96
CA TRP A 287 16.86 5.50 -4.62
C TRP A 287 16.96 6.17 -5.99
N TYR A 288 17.63 7.32 -6.08
CA TYR A 288 17.84 7.99 -7.36
C TYR A 288 18.81 7.22 -8.28
N GLU A 289 19.87 6.62 -7.72
CA GLU A 289 20.75 5.70 -8.46
C GLU A 289 19.97 4.56 -9.10
N THR A 290 19.00 3.98 -8.38
CA THR A 290 18.18 2.89 -8.90
C THR A 290 17.34 3.33 -10.09
N ILE A 291 16.72 4.49 -10.04
CA ILE A 291 15.97 5.04 -11.18
C ILE A 291 16.88 5.15 -12.40
N GLN A 292 18.07 5.72 -12.24
CA GLN A 292 19.04 5.87 -13.32
C GLN A 292 19.55 4.51 -13.84
N ARG A 293 19.97 3.63 -12.92
CA ARG A 293 20.64 2.36 -13.22
C ARG A 293 19.72 1.40 -13.99
N TYR A 294 18.49 1.25 -13.54
CA TYR A 294 17.52 0.34 -14.15
C TYR A 294 16.62 1.02 -15.18
N LYS A 295 16.82 2.32 -15.43
CA LYS A 295 15.97 3.11 -16.34
C LYS A 295 14.49 2.98 -15.97
N VAL A 296 14.19 3.14 -14.68
CA VAL A 296 12.81 3.07 -14.19
C VAL A 296 11.93 4.06 -14.93
N THR A 297 10.83 3.57 -15.48
CA THR A 297 9.89 4.39 -16.26
C THR A 297 8.63 4.75 -15.48
N MET A 298 8.22 3.87 -14.57
CA MET A 298 7.07 4.09 -13.68
C MET A 298 7.44 3.82 -12.23
N TRP A 299 7.18 4.81 -11.38
CA TRP A 299 7.53 4.78 -9.96
C TRP A 299 6.29 4.90 -9.08
N TYR A 300 6.05 3.92 -8.20
CA TYR A 300 4.92 3.85 -7.27
C TYR A 300 5.41 3.80 -5.83
N SER A 301 5.12 4.84 -5.07
CA SER A 301 5.67 5.00 -3.72
C SER A 301 4.71 5.70 -2.76
N ALA A 302 5.06 5.73 -1.48
CA ALA A 302 4.26 6.39 -0.45
C ALA A 302 4.63 7.88 -0.31
N PRO A 303 3.71 8.77 0.07
CA PRO A 303 3.98 10.17 0.42
C PRO A 303 5.09 10.35 1.43
N THR A 304 5.20 9.47 2.41
CA THR A 304 6.30 9.49 3.39
C THR A 304 7.66 9.41 2.71
N ALA A 305 7.83 8.54 1.71
CA ALA A 305 9.09 8.46 0.97
C ALA A 305 9.38 9.75 0.20
N TYR A 306 8.38 10.35 -0.43
CA TYR A 306 8.54 11.65 -1.10
C TYR A 306 8.93 12.76 -0.12
N ARG A 307 8.33 12.81 1.08
CA ARG A 307 8.72 13.75 2.14
C ARG A 307 10.15 13.53 2.64
N MET A 308 10.57 12.27 2.79
CA MET A 308 11.94 11.93 3.18
C MET A 308 12.96 12.38 2.12
N LEU A 309 12.65 12.17 0.83
CA LEU A 309 13.48 12.68 -0.28
C LEU A 309 13.50 14.21 -0.32
N MET A 310 12.36 14.87 -0.09
CA MET A 310 12.28 16.32 0.02
C MET A 310 13.14 16.85 1.16
N SER A 311 13.11 16.19 2.32
CA SER A 311 13.91 16.55 3.49
C SER A 311 15.41 16.34 3.28
N ALA A 312 15.81 15.37 2.45
CA ALA A 312 17.20 15.14 2.06
C ALA A 312 17.75 16.21 1.12
N GLY A 313 16.88 17.00 0.48
CA GLY A 313 17.22 18.19 -0.29
C GLY A 313 17.45 17.96 -1.79
N GLU A 314 17.59 19.08 -2.52
CA GLU A 314 17.63 19.10 -3.99
C GLU A 314 19.03 18.78 -4.58
N ALA A 315 20.07 18.71 -3.77
CA ALA A 315 21.41 18.43 -4.26
C ALA A 315 21.58 16.96 -4.70
N ILE A 316 20.88 16.05 -4.03
CA ILE A 316 21.00 14.62 -4.30
C ILE A 316 20.44 14.25 -5.68
N PRO A 317 19.17 14.55 -6.03
CA PRO A 317 18.63 14.16 -7.33
C PRO A 317 19.38 14.76 -8.52
N LYS A 318 20.05 15.90 -8.37
CA LYS A 318 20.86 16.52 -9.44
C LYS A 318 22.07 15.68 -9.89
N LYS A 319 22.47 14.68 -9.09
CA LYS A 319 23.57 13.76 -9.42
C LYS A 319 23.14 12.68 -10.42
N TYR A 320 21.84 12.50 -10.65
CA TYR A 320 21.27 11.34 -11.34
C TYR A 320 20.41 11.74 -12.53
N ASP A 321 20.40 10.90 -13.57
CA ASP A 321 19.52 11.05 -14.73
C ASP A 321 18.16 10.39 -14.45
N LEU A 322 17.11 11.20 -14.28
CA LEU A 322 15.75 10.77 -14.01
C LEU A 322 14.85 10.80 -15.24
N LYS A 323 15.37 11.05 -16.44
CA LYS A 323 14.61 11.24 -17.69
C LYS A 323 13.87 9.99 -18.16
N SER A 324 14.24 8.81 -17.65
CA SER A 324 13.52 7.58 -17.95
C SER A 324 12.11 7.56 -17.34
N LEU A 325 11.88 8.30 -16.25
CA LEU A 325 10.55 8.37 -15.64
C LEU A 325 9.53 9.00 -16.60
N ARG A 326 8.44 8.31 -16.81
CA ARG A 326 7.27 8.79 -17.58
C ARG A 326 6.01 8.96 -16.76
N HIS A 327 5.94 8.29 -15.59
CA HIS A 327 4.78 8.34 -14.69
C HIS A 327 5.19 8.05 -13.25
N ILE A 328 4.51 8.72 -12.32
CA ILE A 328 4.71 8.56 -10.88
C ILE A 328 3.33 8.48 -10.22
N CYS A 329 3.15 7.52 -9.30
CA CYS A 329 1.94 7.41 -8.50
C CYS A 329 2.24 7.34 -7.00
N SER A 330 1.26 7.76 -6.21
CA SER A 330 1.31 7.82 -4.76
C SER A 330 0.27 6.92 -4.12
N VAL A 331 0.59 6.32 -2.95
CA VAL A 331 -0.26 5.34 -2.27
C VAL A 331 -0.08 5.33 -0.76
N GLY A 332 -1.13 4.93 -0.05
CA GLY A 332 -1.11 4.51 1.35
C GLY A 332 -1.46 5.58 2.36
N GLU A 333 -1.26 6.82 2.01
CA GLU A 333 -1.65 8.02 2.75
C GLU A 333 -1.90 9.18 1.77
N PRO A 334 -2.63 10.23 2.15
CA PRO A 334 -2.83 11.35 1.25
C PRO A 334 -1.54 12.12 1.01
N LEU A 335 -1.32 12.55 -0.23
CA LEU A 335 -0.14 13.30 -0.64
C LEU A 335 -0.36 14.80 -0.43
N ASN A 336 0.42 15.40 0.47
CA ASN A 336 0.39 16.84 0.66
C ASN A 336 0.75 17.59 -0.63
N PRO A 337 0.05 18.68 -0.97
CA PRO A 337 0.34 19.48 -2.16
C PRO A 337 1.82 19.90 -2.28
N GLU A 338 2.47 20.22 -1.17
CA GLU A 338 3.89 20.63 -1.15
C GLU A 338 4.83 19.49 -1.57
N ALA A 339 4.59 18.27 -1.11
CA ALA A 339 5.37 17.10 -1.52
C ALA A 339 5.13 16.78 -3.01
N LEU A 340 3.89 16.91 -3.50
CA LEU A 340 3.57 16.74 -4.91
C LEU A 340 4.34 17.77 -5.77
N LYS A 341 4.28 19.05 -5.39
CA LYS A 341 4.97 20.14 -6.11
C LYS A 341 6.48 19.92 -6.12
N TRP A 342 7.02 19.46 -5.00
CA TRP A 342 8.46 19.17 -4.91
C TRP A 342 8.86 18.03 -5.86
N VAL A 343 8.13 16.90 -5.87
CA VAL A 343 8.40 15.79 -6.81
C VAL A 343 8.30 16.27 -8.24
N LYS A 344 7.26 17.07 -8.58
CA LYS A 344 7.10 17.67 -9.91
C LYS A 344 8.28 18.58 -10.28
N LYS A 345 8.79 19.39 -9.35
CA LYS A 345 9.96 20.23 -9.55
C LYS A 345 11.21 19.41 -9.91
N ILE A 346 11.41 18.29 -9.22
CA ILE A 346 12.61 17.45 -9.39
C ILE A 346 12.54 16.57 -10.64
N THR A 347 11.37 15.99 -10.94
CA THR A 347 11.21 14.99 -12.00
C THR A 347 10.51 15.51 -13.26
N GLY A 348 9.88 16.68 -13.20
CA GLY A 348 8.98 17.17 -14.25
C GLY A 348 7.58 16.53 -14.23
N LEU A 349 7.32 15.57 -13.32
CA LEU A 349 6.10 14.77 -13.27
C LEU A 349 5.38 14.96 -11.94
N ALA A 350 4.08 15.26 -11.99
CA ALA A 350 3.23 15.28 -10.82
C ALA A 350 2.83 13.84 -10.43
N PRO A 351 3.05 13.40 -9.19
CA PRO A 351 2.52 12.13 -8.73
C PRO A 351 0.99 12.09 -8.78
N HIS A 352 0.44 11.01 -9.30
CA HIS A 352 -0.99 10.73 -9.32
C HIS A 352 -1.41 9.97 -8.08
N GLU A 353 -2.40 10.47 -7.36
CA GLU A 353 -2.93 9.80 -6.18
C GLU A 353 -3.75 8.57 -6.54
N THR A 354 -3.65 7.56 -5.67
CA THR A 354 -4.43 6.34 -5.73
C THR A 354 -4.95 6.01 -4.33
N TRP A 355 -6.25 6.16 -4.12
CA TRP A 355 -6.88 5.80 -2.85
C TRP A 355 -7.46 4.39 -2.90
N TRP A 356 -7.13 3.61 -1.91
CA TRP A 356 -7.63 2.26 -1.66
C TRP A 356 -7.16 1.77 -0.29
N MET A 357 -7.65 0.62 0.13
CA MET A 357 -7.38 0.01 1.43
C MET A 357 -7.00 -1.45 1.27
N THR A 358 -6.42 -2.05 2.31
CA THR A 358 -6.19 -3.50 2.35
C THR A 358 -7.49 -4.26 2.06
N GLU A 359 -8.58 -3.84 2.68
CA GLU A 359 -9.90 -4.47 2.56
C GLU A 359 -10.52 -4.31 1.17
N THR A 360 -10.18 -3.26 0.43
CA THR A 360 -10.65 -3.08 -0.94
C THR A 360 -9.83 -3.85 -1.96
N GLY A 361 -8.57 -4.14 -1.66
CA GLY A 361 -7.67 -4.96 -2.46
C GLY A 361 -7.19 -4.34 -3.76
N MET A 362 -7.81 -3.27 -4.25
CA MET A 362 -7.41 -2.54 -5.44
C MET A 362 -7.69 -1.05 -5.31
N GLN A 363 -7.09 -0.27 -6.19
CA GLN A 363 -7.30 1.17 -6.33
C GLN A 363 -8.74 1.47 -6.75
N LEU A 364 -9.45 2.29 -5.98
CA LEU A 364 -10.86 2.62 -6.20
C LEU A 364 -11.10 4.07 -6.59
N ILE A 365 -10.20 4.98 -6.20
CA ILE A 365 -10.25 6.41 -6.54
C ILE A 365 -8.85 6.83 -6.94
N CYS A 366 -8.71 7.41 -8.15
CA CYS A 366 -7.40 7.71 -8.71
C CYS A 366 -7.40 9.02 -9.50
N ASN A 367 -6.23 9.59 -9.68
CA ASN A 367 -5.95 10.55 -10.74
C ASN A 367 -5.50 9.79 -12.00
N TYR A 368 -5.88 10.27 -13.17
CA TYR A 368 -5.62 9.59 -14.45
C TYR A 368 -4.84 10.48 -15.40
N ARG A 369 -3.91 9.90 -16.17
CA ARG A 369 -3.13 10.63 -17.18
C ARG A 369 -3.99 11.25 -18.29
N SER A 370 -5.17 10.71 -18.53
CA SER A 370 -6.11 11.21 -19.55
C SER A 370 -7.01 12.34 -19.06
N LYS A 371 -6.87 12.79 -17.80
CA LYS A 371 -7.77 13.77 -17.22
C LYS A 371 -7.02 14.81 -16.38
N ASP A 372 -7.40 16.08 -16.50
CA ASP A 372 -6.95 17.15 -15.58
C ASP A 372 -7.41 16.81 -14.17
N PHE A 373 -6.65 17.20 -13.16
CA PHE A 373 -7.07 17.04 -11.77
C PHE A 373 -6.60 18.21 -10.89
N PRO A 374 -7.39 18.61 -9.88
CA PRO A 374 -6.97 19.64 -8.93
C PRO A 374 -5.90 19.07 -7.99
N ILE A 375 -4.84 19.84 -7.73
CA ILE A 375 -3.76 19.44 -6.83
C ILE A 375 -4.31 19.29 -5.41
N GLY A 376 -4.03 18.13 -4.79
CA GLY A 376 -4.49 17.79 -3.44
C GLY A 376 -5.82 17.01 -3.41
N CYS A 377 -6.47 16.78 -4.55
CA CYS A 377 -7.62 15.86 -4.58
C CYS A 377 -7.17 14.41 -4.54
N THR A 378 -8.01 13.54 -4.02
CA THR A 378 -7.81 12.09 -4.04
C THR A 378 -8.03 11.50 -5.44
N GLY A 379 -8.88 12.14 -6.25
CA GLY A 379 -9.16 11.75 -7.62
C GLY A 379 -10.63 11.43 -7.90
N LYS A 380 -10.85 10.65 -8.95
CA LYS A 380 -12.18 10.16 -9.37
C LYS A 380 -12.31 8.66 -9.20
N PRO A 381 -13.55 8.13 -9.03
CA PRO A 381 -13.79 6.70 -8.94
C PRO A 381 -13.20 5.95 -10.13
N PHE A 382 -12.68 4.73 -9.89
CA PHE A 382 -12.19 3.88 -10.95
C PHE A 382 -13.36 3.39 -11.82
N PRO A 383 -13.24 3.36 -13.17
CA PRO A 383 -14.29 2.80 -14.03
C PRO A 383 -14.71 1.40 -13.58
N GLY A 384 -16.03 1.15 -13.52
CA GLY A 384 -16.59 -0.08 -12.96
C GLY A 384 -16.71 -0.10 -11.45
N THR A 385 -16.46 1.04 -10.78
CA THR A 385 -16.76 1.24 -9.35
C THR A 385 -17.60 2.51 -9.17
N TYR A 386 -18.35 2.57 -8.08
CA TYR A 386 -19.09 3.77 -7.71
C TYR A 386 -18.72 4.18 -6.30
N ALA A 387 -17.98 5.26 -6.17
CA ALA A 387 -17.59 5.85 -4.89
C ALA A 387 -18.21 7.24 -4.75
N THR A 388 -18.73 7.55 -3.56
CA THR A 388 -19.37 8.84 -3.25
C THR A 388 -19.25 9.14 -1.76
N VAL A 389 -19.87 10.26 -1.35
CA VAL A 389 -19.91 10.70 0.05
C VAL A 389 -21.35 10.70 0.54
N VAL A 390 -21.61 10.08 1.70
CA VAL A 390 -22.95 9.95 2.27
C VAL A 390 -22.99 10.41 3.73
N ASN A 391 -24.19 10.72 4.20
CA ASN A 391 -24.46 10.94 5.63
C ASN A 391 -24.62 9.60 6.38
N ASP A 392 -24.91 9.68 7.69
CA ASP A 392 -25.09 8.50 8.56
C ASP A 392 -26.28 7.61 8.13
N GLN A 393 -27.25 8.15 7.37
CA GLN A 393 -28.41 7.43 6.84
C GLN A 393 -28.15 6.83 5.43
N GLY A 394 -26.94 6.99 4.89
CA GLY A 394 -26.56 6.47 3.57
C GLY A 394 -27.08 7.29 2.38
N ARG A 395 -27.59 8.51 2.62
CA ARG A 395 -28.00 9.45 1.56
C ARG A 395 -26.78 10.21 1.05
N GLU A 396 -26.65 10.31 -0.25
CA GLU A 396 -25.57 11.08 -0.86
C GLU A 396 -25.66 12.57 -0.48
N LEU A 397 -24.49 13.14 -0.21
CA LEU A 397 -24.37 14.55 0.15
C LEU A 397 -24.13 15.43 -1.09
N PRO A 398 -24.63 16.67 -1.08
CA PRO A 398 -24.28 17.67 -2.07
C PRO A 398 -22.77 17.91 -2.17
N PRO A 399 -22.27 18.47 -3.29
CA PRO A 399 -20.87 18.90 -3.39
C PRO A 399 -20.46 19.84 -2.25
N GLY A 400 -19.25 19.66 -1.73
CA GLY A 400 -18.69 20.46 -0.64
C GLY A 400 -19.03 19.98 0.77
N GLU A 401 -20.03 19.12 0.95
CA GLU A 401 -20.40 18.61 2.26
C GLU A 401 -19.55 17.41 2.67
N LEU A 402 -19.08 17.45 3.92
CA LEU A 402 -18.25 16.42 4.53
C LEU A 402 -19.08 15.25 5.05
N GLY A 403 -18.72 14.04 4.65
CA GLY A 403 -19.41 12.82 5.09
C GLY A 403 -18.55 11.57 5.03
N HIS A 404 -19.20 10.41 5.07
CA HIS A 404 -18.54 9.11 4.95
C HIS A 404 -18.18 8.82 3.49
N LEU A 405 -16.91 8.50 3.24
CA LEU A 405 -16.48 7.97 1.96
C LEU A 405 -16.94 6.51 1.85
N VAL A 406 -17.78 6.24 0.85
CA VAL A 406 -18.39 4.93 0.64
C VAL A 406 -18.25 4.46 -0.79
N VAL A 407 -18.32 3.15 -0.99
CA VAL A 407 -18.23 2.52 -2.31
C VAL A 407 -19.36 1.49 -2.45
N LYS A 408 -19.97 1.39 -3.64
CA LYS A 408 -20.91 0.30 -3.95
C LYS A 408 -20.14 -1.03 -3.96
N PRO A 409 -20.57 -2.05 -3.18
CA PRO A 409 -19.95 -3.37 -3.21
C PRO A 409 -20.01 -4.04 -4.58
N GLY A 410 -19.05 -4.95 -4.87
CA GLY A 410 -19.07 -5.77 -6.07
C GLY A 410 -17.85 -5.65 -6.99
N TRP A 411 -16.84 -4.86 -6.66
CA TRP A 411 -15.58 -4.85 -7.43
C TRP A 411 -14.77 -6.14 -7.21
N PRO A 412 -13.92 -6.55 -8.17
CA PRO A 412 -13.27 -7.86 -8.16
C PRO A 412 -12.39 -8.16 -6.94
N SER A 413 -11.64 -7.17 -6.47
CA SER A 413 -10.65 -7.32 -5.39
C SER A 413 -11.21 -7.05 -4.00
N MET A 414 -12.52 -6.87 -3.85
CA MET A 414 -13.13 -6.71 -2.53
C MET A 414 -12.78 -7.93 -1.66
N MET A 415 -12.36 -7.69 -0.41
CA MET A 415 -12.07 -8.79 0.52
C MET A 415 -13.22 -9.79 0.57
N LYS A 416 -12.90 -11.07 0.61
CA LYS A 416 -13.89 -12.13 0.77
C LYS A 416 -14.50 -12.09 2.17
N GLU A 417 -13.64 -11.90 3.16
CA GLU A 417 -14.00 -11.82 4.57
C GLU A 417 -12.88 -11.14 5.38
N ILE A 418 -13.19 -10.74 6.60
CA ILE A 418 -12.20 -10.61 7.67
C ILE A 418 -12.02 -12.01 8.26
N TRP A 419 -10.81 -12.52 8.19
CA TRP A 419 -10.47 -13.89 8.52
C TRP A 419 -11.04 -14.29 9.89
N ARG A 420 -11.95 -15.29 9.88
CA ARG A 420 -12.63 -15.83 11.07
C ARG A 420 -13.34 -14.79 11.95
N ASN A 421 -13.68 -13.62 11.40
CA ASN A 421 -14.35 -12.56 12.14
C ASN A 421 -15.51 -11.93 11.34
N PRO A 422 -16.64 -12.65 11.22
CA PRO A 422 -17.79 -12.17 10.46
C PRO A 422 -18.42 -10.90 11.07
N VAL A 423 -18.33 -10.73 12.38
CA VAL A 423 -18.84 -9.50 13.06
C VAL A 423 -18.08 -8.28 12.55
N LYS A 424 -16.74 -8.38 12.51
CA LYS A 424 -15.89 -7.29 12.00
C LYS A 424 -16.09 -7.04 10.51
N TYR A 425 -16.36 -8.09 9.73
CA TYR A 425 -16.70 -7.95 8.32
C TYR A 425 -17.98 -7.14 8.12
N GLN A 426 -19.04 -7.40 8.91
CA GLN A 426 -20.30 -6.67 8.81
C GLN A 426 -20.18 -5.17 9.15
N GLU A 427 -19.23 -4.76 10.00
CA GLU A 427 -19.00 -3.35 10.31
C GLU A 427 -18.70 -2.50 9.06
N TYR A 428 -18.10 -3.10 8.02
CA TYR A 428 -17.84 -2.40 6.75
C TYR A 428 -19.11 -2.16 5.93
N PHE A 429 -20.23 -2.81 6.29
CA PHE A 429 -21.53 -2.70 5.61
C PHE A 429 -22.61 -2.13 6.53
N ARG A 430 -22.21 -1.42 7.61
CA ARG A 430 -23.14 -0.84 8.61
C ARG A 430 -24.13 0.16 8.02
N ILE A 431 -23.82 0.79 6.89
CA ILE A 431 -24.74 1.62 6.11
C ILE A 431 -25.29 0.76 4.96
N PRO A 432 -26.62 0.47 4.94
CA PRO A 432 -27.20 -0.42 3.94
C PRO A 432 -26.86 -0.04 2.49
N GLY A 433 -26.41 -1.02 1.72
CA GLY A 433 -26.06 -0.85 0.30
C GLY A 433 -24.69 -0.22 0.04
N TRP A 434 -23.87 0.03 1.08
CA TRP A 434 -22.57 0.64 0.97
C TRP A 434 -21.47 -0.13 1.70
N TYR A 435 -20.31 -0.20 1.08
CA TYR A 435 -19.06 -0.46 1.79
C TYR A 435 -18.59 0.87 2.40
N VAL A 436 -18.41 0.90 3.72
CA VAL A 436 -18.01 2.08 4.48
C VAL A 436 -16.52 2.02 4.75
N SER A 437 -15.74 2.88 4.12
CA SER A 437 -14.28 2.88 4.24
C SER A 437 -13.77 3.22 5.65
N GLY A 438 -14.56 3.96 6.43
CA GLY A 438 -14.13 4.58 7.68
C GLY A 438 -13.34 5.86 7.46
N ASP A 439 -13.26 6.34 6.23
CA ASP A 439 -12.67 7.64 5.88
C ASP A 439 -13.76 8.69 5.72
N SER A 440 -13.38 9.94 5.95
CA SER A 440 -14.19 11.13 5.73
C SER A 440 -13.69 11.87 4.49
N ALA A 441 -14.62 12.30 3.68
CA ALA A 441 -14.32 13.04 2.44
C ALA A 441 -15.46 14.00 2.07
N TYR A 442 -15.22 14.90 1.14
CA TYR A 442 -16.25 15.60 0.38
C TYR A 442 -16.03 15.38 -1.11
N ARG A 443 -17.06 15.61 -1.89
CA ARG A 443 -17.02 15.60 -3.36
C ARG A 443 -17.20 17.03 -3.85
N ASP A 444 -16.38 17.48 -4.80
CA ASP A 444 -16.56 18.79 -5.43
C ASP A 444 -17.61 18.75 -6.56
N GLU A 445 -17.94 19.92 -7.12
CA GLU A 445 -18.92 20.07 -8.22
C GLU A 445 -18.49 19.32 -9.49
N GLN A 446 -17.20 19.10 -9.70
CA GLN A 446 -16.66 18.36 -10.84
C GLN A 446 -16.57 16.86 -10.57
N GLY A 447 -16.94 16.39 -9.37
CA GLY A 447 -16.98 15.00 -8.97
C GLY A 447 -15.64 14.43 -8.53
N TYR A 448 -14.63 15.26 -8.23
CA TYR A 448 -13.43 14.83 -7.54
C TYR A 448 -13.70 14.62 -6.07
N LEU A 449 -13.12 13.57 -5.51
CA LEU A 449 -13.19 13.25 -4.09
C LEU A 449 -11.97 13.84 -3.38
N TRP A 450 -12.21 14.35 -2.17
CA TRP A 450 -11.22 15.03 -1.34
C TRP A 450 -11.19 14.38 0.02
N TYR A 451 -10.13 13.62 0.30
CA TYR A 451 -9.93 12.97 1.58
C TYR A 451 -9.67 14.00 2.69
N GLN A 452 -10.34 13.84 3.84
CA GLN A 452 -10.22 14.76 4.97
C GLN A 452 -9.68 14.11 6.25
N GLY A 453 -9.56 12.79 6.26
CA GLY A 453 -9.07 12.03 7.40
C GLY A 453 -9.91 10.80 7.67
N ARG A 454 -9.62 10.11 8.78
CA ARG A 454 -10.47 9.05 9.29
C ARG A 454 -11.75 9.65 9.83
N ALA A 455 -12.89 9.00 9.65
CA ALA A 455 -14.18 9.48 10.11
C ALA A 455 -14.24 9.61 11.65
N ASP A 456 -13.51 8.75 12.38
CA ASP A 456 -13.32 8.79 13.83
C ASP A 456 -12.29 9.84 14.30
N ASP A 457 -11.49 10.40 13.39
CA ASP A 457 -10.51 11.47 13.66
C ASP A 457 -11.05 12.88 13.31
N VAL A 458 -12.18 12.99 12.63
CA VAL A 458 -12.79 14.30 12.31
C VAL A 458 -13.06 15.09 13.58
N ILE A 459 -12.54 16.32 13.62
CA ILE A 459 -12.62 17.21 14.76
C ILE A 459 -13.93 18.00 14.70
N LYS A 460 -14.77 17.85 15.71
CA LYS A 460 -16.01 18.64 15.87
C LYS A 460 -15.71 19.84 16.76
N THR A 461 -15.50 21.02 16.19
CA THR A 461 -15.13 22.23 16.92
C THR A 461 -16.16 23.34 16.68
N ALA A 462 -16.83 23.81 17.71
CA ALA A 462 -17.82 24.90 17.65
C ALA A 462 -18.90 24.70 16.56
N GLY A 463 -19.34 23.46 16.34
CA GLY A 463 -20.36 23.12 15.32
C GLY A 463 -19.79 22.78 13.94
N GLU A 464 -18.53 23.10 13.67
CA GLU A 464 -17.85 22.80 12.43
C GLU A 464 -17.19 21.40 12.46
N ARG A 465 -17.09 20.76 11.31
CA ARG A 465 -16.35 19.50 11.11
C ARG A 465 -15.06 19.79 10.36
N VAL A 466 -13.93 19.57 11.01
CA VAL A 466 -12.60 19.84 10.44
C VAL A 466 -11.86 18.52 10.27
N GLY A 467 -11.36 18.27 9.06
CA GLY A 467 -10.53 17.12 8.75
C GLY A 467 -9.09 17.35 9.26
N PRO A 468 -8.50 16.46 10.06
CA PRO A 468 -7.12 16.63 10.50
C PRO A 468 -6.14 16.84 9.34
N PHE A 469 -6.35 16.14 8.22
CA PHE A 469 -5.44 16.19 7.07
C PHE A 469 -5.39 17.57 6.40
N GLU A 470 -6.50 18.28 6.30
CA GLU A 470 -6.51 19.63 5.71
C GLU A 470 -5.70 20.61 6.57
N VAL A 471 -5.79 20.48 7.90
CA VAL A 471 -5.00 21.30 8.83
C VAL A 471 -3.51 20.91 8.77
N GLU A 472 -3.21 19.61 8.76
CA GLU A 472 -1.84 19.10 8.61
C GLU A 472 -1.19 19.60 7.29
N SER A 473 -1.95 19.61 6.20
CA SER A 473 -1.48 20.12 4.90
C SER A 473 -1.20 21.62 4.94
N ALA A 474 -2.08 22.39 5.58
CA ALA A 474 -1.86 23.83 5.75
C ALA A 474 -0.65 24.12 6.65
N LEU A 475 -0.46 23.34 7.71
CA LEU A 475 0.71 23.46 8.61
C LEU A 475 2.03 23.17 7.86
N VAL A 476 2.08 22.11 7.08
CA VAL A 476 3.29 21.70 6.32
C VAL A 476 3.63 22.71 5.21
N ALA A 477 2.69 23.49 4.74
CA ALA A 477 2.92 24.59 3.79
C ALA A 477 3.66 25.77 4.44
N HIS A 478 3.67 25.88 5.78
CA HIS A 478 4.44 26.92 6.47
C HIS A 478 5.95 26.65 6.37
N PRO A 479 6.79 27.68 6.06
CA PRO A 479 8.23 27.50 5.84
C PRO A 479 9.00 26.82 6.96
N ALA A 480 8.62 27.05 8.21
CA ALA A 480 9.28 26.46 9.38
C ALA A 480 8.85 25.03 9.70
N VAL A 481 7.76 24.49 9.11
CA VAL A 481 7.18 23.19 9.47
C VAL A 481 7.73 22.09 8.57
N ALA A 482 8.32 21.05 9.17
CA ALA A 482 8.74 19.85 8.47
C ALA A 482 7.61 18.83 8.40
N GLU A 483 6.95 18.59 9.56
CA GLU A 483 5.87 17.63 9.71
C GLU A 483 4.86 18.14 10.73
N ALA A 484 3.62 17.71 10.59
CA ALA A 484 2.56 18.03 11.55
C ALA A 484 1.60 16.85 11.74
N GLY A 485 1.15 16.66 12.96
CA GLY A 485 0.06 15.74 13.30
C GLY A 485 -1.00 16.51 14.11
N VAL A 486 -2.27 16.33 13.76
CA VAL A 486 -3.37 17.10 14.33
C VAL A 486 -4.39 16.18 15.00
N ILE A 487 -4.83 16.60 16.19
CA ILE A 487 -5.88 15.93 16.95
C ILE A 487 -6.96 16.93 17.42
N GLY A 488 -8.15 16.41 17.67
CA GLY A 488 -9.16 17.10 18.49
C GLY A 488 -8.86 16.87 19.96
N LYS A 489 -8.57 17.94 20.71
CA LYS A 489 -8.46 17.92 22.17
C LYS A 489 -9.81 18.31 22.76
N PRO A 490 -10.36 17.54 23.73
CA PRO A 490 -11.62 17.90 24.37
C PRO A 490 -11.61 19.30 24.95
N ASP A 491 -12.67 20.05 24.72
CA ASP A 491 -12.86 21.42 25.24
C ASP A 491 -14.31 21.58 25.75
N PRO A 492 -14.53 22.11 26.95
CA PRO A 492 -15.85 22.18 27.57
C PRO A 492 -16.83 23.14 26.87
N VAL A 493 -16.32 24.11 26.09
CA VAL A 493 -17.15 25.12 25.42
C VAL A 493 -17.37 24.76 23.95
N ARG A 494 -16.34 24.22 23.27
CA ARG A 494 -16.33 24.00 21.84
C ARG A 494 -16.52 22.53 21.42
N GLY A 495 -16.64 21.62 22.40
CA GLY A 495 -16.59 20.18 22.20
C GLY A 495 -15.14 19.72 22.01
N HIS A 496 -14.46 20.21 21.01
CA HIS A 496 -13.01 20.03 20.81
C HIS A 496 -12.35 21.33 20.32
N ILE A 497 -11.08 21.48 20.65
CA ILE A 497 -10.17 22.42 19.99
C ILE A 497 -9.19 21.66 19.11
N ILE A 498 -8.66 22.33 18.10
CA ILE A 498 -7.61 21.79 17.24
C ILE A 498 -6.28 21.95 17.95
N LYS A 499 -5.59 20.82 18.19
CA LYS A 499 -4.23 20.79 18.70
C LYS A 499 -3.30 20.20 17.65
N ALA A 500 -2.22 20.92 17.36
CA ALA A 500 -1.18 20.50 16.43
C ALA A 500 0.09 20.10 17.17
N PHE A 501 0.70 18.99 16.73
CA PHE A 501 2.07 18.58 17.09
C PHE A 501 2.93 18.81 15.86
N VAL A 502 3.96 19.65 16.00
CA VAL A 502 4.73 20.17 14.87
C VAL A 502 6.20 19.85 15.05
N SER A 503 6.80 19.21 14.06
CA SER A 503 8.25 19.07 13.93
C SER A 503 8.78 20.19 13.02
N LEU A 504 9.84 20.89 13.47
CA LEU A 504 10.39 22.02 12.75
C LEU A 504 11.45 21.61 11.73
N ARG A 505 11.55 22.38 10.67
CA ARG A 505 12.66 22.27 9.71
C ARG A 505 13.97 22.70 10.37
N LYS A 506 15.07 22.12 9.90
CA LYS A 506 16.42 22.46 10.36
C LYS A 506 16.68 23.98 10.21
N GLY A 507 17.16 24.59 11.28
CA GLY A 507 17.45 26.04 11.35
C GLY A 507 16.34 26.86 12.02
N HIS A 508 15.20 26.28 12.35
CA HIS A 508 14.15 26.93 13.13
C HIS A 508 14.19 26.45 14.59
N GLN A 509 13.87 27.35 15.53
CA GLN A 509 13.85 27.05 16.96
C GLN A 509 12.43 27.23 17.53
N PRO A 510 12.00 26.40 18.48
CA PRO A 510 10.73 26.56 19.17
C PRO A 510 10.62 27.91 19.88
N SER A 511 9.50 28.62 19.66
CA SER A 511 9.17 29.84 20.39
C SER A 511 7.65 30.08 20.39
N GLU A 512 7.15 30.85 21.37
CA GLU A 512 5.72 31.22 21.41
C GLU A 512 5.33 32.09 20.20
N GLN A 513 6.24 32.98 19.75
CA GLN A 513 6.03 33.77 18.55
C GLN A 513 5.84 32.86 17.32
N LEU A 514 6.66 31.83 17.14
CA LEU A 514 6.53 30.90 16.02
C LEU A 514 5.23 30.08 16.09
N LYS A 515 4.73 29.72 17.28
CA LYS A 515 3.41 29.09 17.41
C LYS A 515 2.31 30.00 16.89
N GLN A 516 2.36 31.28 17.27
CA GLN A 516 1.38 32.26 16.80
C GLN A 516 1.45 32.44 15.28
N ASP A 517 2.67 32.60 14.73
CA ASP A 517 2.87 32.75 13.29
C ASP A 517 2.32 31.55 12.49
N ILE A 518 2.56 30.33 12.99
CA ILE A 518 2.03 29.10 12.37
C ILE A 518 0.49 29.05 12.48
N ALA A 519 -0.08 29.40 13.61
CA ALA A 519 -1.54 29.42 13.80
C ALA A 519 -2.21 30.47 12.89
N ASP A 520 -1.62 31.68 12.80
CA ASP A 520 -2.10 32.74 11.93
C ASP A 520 -1.93 32.37 10.44
N PHE A 521 -0.87 31.67 10.09
CA PHE A 521 -0.70 31.16 8.74
C PHE A 521 -1.85 30.21 8.35
N VAL A 522 -2.20 29.24 9.22
CA VAL A 522 -3.34 28.32 8.96
C VAL A 522 -4.65 29.10 8.90
N LYS A 523 -4.88 30.04 9.80
CA LYS A 523 -6.07 30.90 9.81
C LYS A 523 -6.27 31.65 8.50
N ASN A 524 -5.18 32.19 7.94
CA ASN A 524 -5.22 33.03 6.75
C ASN A 524 -5.27 32.21 5.43
N ASN A 525 -4.71 31.01 5.42
CA ASN A 525 -4.58 30.19 4.23
C ASN A 525 -5.61 29.03 4.14
N LEU A 526 -6.24 28.66 5.27
CA LEU A 526 -7.26 27.63 5.31
C LEU A 526 -8.59 28.21 5.83
N ALA A 527 -8.71 28.39 7.13
CA ALA A 527 -9.91 28.99 7.74
C ALA A 527 -9.68 29.34 9.23
N ALA A 528 -10.41 30.31 9.75
CA ALA A 528 -10.28 30.71 11.14
C ALA A 528 -10.68 29.62 12.14
N HIS A 529 -11.69 28.80 11.83
CA HIS A 529 -12.14 27.69 12.67
C HIS A 529 -11.19 26.47 12.62
N ALA A 530 -10.39 26.37 11.57
CA ALA A 530 -9.40 25.32 11.37
C ALA A 530 -8.02 25.64 11.96
N ALA A 531 -7.80 26.87 12.42
CA ALA A 531 -6.53 27.27 13.02
C ALA A 531 -6.29 26.56 14.35
N PRO A 532 -5.09 25.96 14.57
CA PRO A 532 -4.76 25.32 15.84
C PRO A 532 -4.82 26.34 17.00
N ARG A 533 -5.47 25.96 18.09
CA ARG A 533 -5.47 26.72 19.33
C ARG A 533 -4.34 26.36 20.28
N GLU A 534 -3.81 25.16 20.10
CA GLU A 534 -2.62 24.70 20.80
C GLU A 534 -1.63 24.12 19.78
N ILE A 535 -0.38 24.49 19.92
CA ILE A 535 0.75 23.93 19.14
C ILE A 535 1.79 23.42 20.13
N ALA A 536 2.15 22.14 19.99
CA ALA A 536 3.27 21.53 20.69
C ALA A 536 4.39 21.25 19.68
N PHE A 537 5.59 21.73 19.94
CA PHE A 537 6.76 21.33 19.17
C PHE A 537 7.24 19.96 19.64
N VAL A 538 7.54 19.09 18.70
CA VAL A 538 8.05 17.72 18.91
C VAL A 538 9.23 17.46 17.99
N ASP A 539 10.15 16.62 18.41
CA ASP A 539 11.29 16.24 17.56
C ASP A 539 10.83 15.45 16.33
N LYS A 540 9.87 14.54 16.52
CA LYS A 540 9.31 13.67 15.49
C LYS A 540 7.81 13.44 15.72
N VAL A 541 7.01 13.53 14.66
CA VAL A 541 5.59 13.15 14.72
C VAL A 541 5.48 11.63 14.69
N PRO A 542 4.77 10.98 15.65
CA PRO A 542 4.67 9.54 15.69
C PRO A 542 3.91 9.02 14.48
N LYS A 543 4.53 8.10 13.75
CA LYS A 543 4.01 7.48 12.54
C LYS A 543 4.16 5.97 12.58
N THR A 544 3.31 5.29 11.84
CA THR A 544 3.55 3.89 11.52
C THR A 544 4.74 3.78 10.57
N ARG A 545 5.35 2.61 10.48
CA ARG A 545 6.42 2.33 9.49
C ARG A 545 5.99 2.51 8.02
N SER A 546 4.69 2.55 7.77
CA SER A 546 4.12 2.93 6.46
C SER A 546 3.89 4.43 6.31
N GLY A 547 4.25 5.25 7.31
CA GLY A 547 4.18 6.69 7.29
C GLY A 547 2.88 7.31 7.80
N LYS A 548 1.87 6.53 8.18
CA LYS A 548 0.60 7.06 8.70
C LYS A 548 0.80 7.66 10.09
N ILE A 549 0.32 8.89 10.29
CA ILE A 549 0.34 9.56 11.61
C ILE A 549 -0.48 8.74 12.61
N MET A 550 0.14 8.44 13.76
CA MET A 550 -0.47 7.69 14.84
C MET A 550 -1.19 8.64 15.81
N ARG A 551 -2.35 9.18 15.40
CA ARG A 551 -3.11 10.15 16.19
C ARG A 551 -3.50 9.63 17.56
N ARG A 552 -3.69 8.30 17.74
CA ARG A 552 -3.92 7.70 19.06
C ARG A 552 -2.74 7.92 20.02
N VAL A 553 -1.51 7.89 19.51
CA VAL A 553 -0.29 8.17 20.28
C VAL A 553 -0.25 9.64 20.66
N LEU A 554 -0.55 10.54 19.70
CA LEU A 554 -0.65 11.98 19.98
C LEU A 554 -1.70 12.30 21.03
N ARG A 555 -2.87 11.64 20.99
CA ARG A 555 -3.91 11.77 22.02
C ARG A 555 -3.44 11.24 23.36
N ALA A 556 -2.77 10.09 23.39
CA ALA A 556 -2.21 9.52 24.61
C ALA A 556 -1.17 10.45 25.23
N TRP A 557 -0.28 11.05 24.42
CA TRP A 557 0.67 12.06 24.92
C TRP A 557 -0.02 13.28 25.50
N ASP A 558 -1.06 13.79 24.80
CA ASP A 558 -1.83 14.96 25.27
C ASP A 558 -2.54 14.72 26.59
N LEU A 559 -3.05 13.51 26.79
CA LEU A 559 -3.84 13.13 27.97
C LEU A 559 -3.01 12.48 29.06
N GLY A 560 -1.70 12.30 28.89
CA GLY A 560 -0.83 11.59 29.83
C GLY A 560 -1.20 10.11 30.02
N GLN A 561 -1.76 9.47 28.97
CA GLN A 561 -2.23 8.08 29.01
C GLN A 561 -1.20 7.13 28.39
N PRO A 562 -1.23 5.83 28.74
CA PRO A 562 -0.40 4.82 28.07
C PRO A 562 -0.67 4.78 26.56
N VAL A 563 0.39 4.77 25.76
CA VAL A 563 0.30 4.81 24.28
C VAL A 563 -0.22 3.50 23.66
N GLY A 564 -0.36 2.43 24.43
CA GLY A 564 -0.82 1.13 23.93
C GLY A 564 0.19 0.45 23.00
N ASP A 565 -0.29 -0.41 22.10
CA ASP A 565 0.56 -1.13 21.14
C ASP A 565 1.20 -0.17 20.13
N ILE A 566 2.54 -0.09 20.13
CA ILE A 566 3.36 0.71 19.21
C ILE A 566 4.18 -0.16 18.25
N SER A 567 3.86 -1.44 18.12
CA SER A 567 4.61 -2.41 17.28
C SER A 567 4.74 -2.01 15.80
N THR A 568 3.83 -1.16 15.33
CA THR A 568 3.84 -0.61 13.96
C THR A 568 4.49 0.78 13.87
N MET A 569 4.91 1.37 14.99
CA MET A 569 5.51 2.69 15.01
C MET A 569 6.93 2.66 14.41
N GLU A 570 7.28 3.71 13.68
CA GLU A 570 8.64 3.97 13.22
C GLU A 570 9.53 4.36 14.41
N GLU A 571 10.73 3.79 14.53
CA GLU A 571 11.71 4.11 15.58
C GLU A 571 12.36 5.48 15.39
#